data_3ae28417b535ca6bb4b02482f84b104d
#
_entry.id   3ae28417b535ca6bb4b02482f84b104d
#
_cell.length_a   1.000
_cell.length_b   1.000
_cell.length_c   1.000
_cell.angle_alpha   90.00
_cell.angle_beta   90.00
_cell.angle_gamma   90.00
#
_symmetry.space_group_name_H-M   'P 1'
#
loop_
_entity.id
_entity.type
_entity.pdbx_description
1 polymer ?
#
loop_
_entity_poly.entity_id
_entity_poly.type
_entity_poly.pdbx_seq_one_letter_code
_entity_poly.pdbx_strand_id
1 'polypeptide(L)'
;MAATILVTGATGKLGQRVVSRLLQKQARVRVLTRRREDALKLWGDRVDIAEGNFSDPASLKEAARGTDRVFLLSPIGETLAADQKAVIDASLAAGASRIVKISGSDWTIENAARSISGAAHAEVEAYLARTGIAHTVLRPNAWMQVALEPVVAALRNGEDVPARFGHAAVSFIDADDIADVAVHALTADAALAGPLVLTGGEALTGLEIARIAARILHRPVGVSHNAASVFPPHIGAFEQKAISEFGQLIGDGLAASVTDTIDHITGRQPRSVEGYLRARLAAAAPQGDHSEEEKTWR
;
A
#
# COMPACT_ATOMS: atom_id res chain seq x y z
N MET A 1 17.70 19.70 -15.44
CA MET A 1 17.72 19.59 -13.96
C MET A 1 17.00 18.30 -13.58
N ALA A 2 17.34 17.65 -12.46
CA ALA A 2 16.62 16.46 -12.00
C ALA A 2 15.16 16.83 -11.65
N ALA A 3 14.20 16.00 -12.08
CA ALA A 3 12.78 16.22 -11.82
C ALA A 3 12.48 16.23 -10.33
N THR A 4 11.67 17.17 -9.87
CA THR A 4 11.16 17.21 -8.49
C THR A 4 9.87 16.40 -8.42
N ILE A 5 9.81 15.45 -7.50
CA ILE A 5 8.68 14.53 -7.33
C ILE A 5 7.93 14.88 -6.04
N LEU A 6 6.66 15.26 -6.17
CA LEU A 6 5.76 15.41 -5.03
C LEU A 6 5.22 14.04 -4.62
N VAL A 7 5.31 13.72 -3.34
CA VAL A 7 4.77 12.49 -2.75
C VAL A 7 3.68 12.86 -1.75
N THR A 8 2.43 12.50 -2.04
CA THR A 8 1.33 12.57 -1.08
C THR A 8 1.21 11.26 -0.31
N GLY A 9 0.62 11.28 0.90
CA GLY A 9 0.59 10.09 1.76
C GLY A 9 1.98 9.61 2.20
N ALA A 10 2.99 10.49 2.15
CA ALA A 10 4.40 10.17 2.31
C ALA A 10 4.74 9.45 3.63
N THR A 11 4.15 9.87 4.75
CA THR A 11 4.40 9.31 6.08
C THR A 11 3.69 7.96 6.34
N GLY A 12 2.84 7.52 5.40
CA GLY A 12 2.16 6.22 5.46
C GLY A 12 3.05 5.04 5.07
N LYS A 13 2.54 3.83 5.27
CA LYS A 13 3.27 2.56 5.02
C LYS A 13 3.87 2.47 3.60
N LEU A 14 3.13 2.83 2.57
CA LEU A 14 3.62 2.81 1.18
C LEU A 14 4.44 4.05 0.85
N GLY A 15 3.98 5.23 1.29
CA GLY A 15 4.67 6.49 1.00
C GLY A 15 6.12 6.51 1.48
N GLN A 16 6.39 6.02 2.70
CA GLN A 16 7.75 5.90 3.21
C GLN A 16 8.65 5.03 2.33
N ARG A 17 8.12 3.93 1.79
CA ARG A 17 8.83 3.03 0.88
C ARG A 17 9.17 3.72 -0.43
N VAL A 18 8.21 4.45 -0.98
CA VAL A 18 8.39 5.23 -2.22
C VAL A 18 9.43 6.32 -2.03
N VAL A 19 9.31 7.13 -0.97
CA VAL A 19 10.29 8.20 -0.66
C VAL A 19 11.69 7.63 -0.49
N SER A 20 11.85 6.55 0.28
CA SER A 20 13.16 5.94 0.52
C SER A 20 13.82 5.48 -0.78
N ARG A 21 13.07 4.87 -1.71
CA ARG A 21 13.57 4.43 -3.01
C ARG A 21 13.89 5.58 -3.96
N LEU A 22 13.08 6.63 -3.95
CA LEU A 22 13.36 7.84 -4.73
C LEU A 22 14.66 8.50 -4.26
N LEU A 23 14.89 8.57 -2.95
CA LEU A 23 16.14 9.09 -2.37
C LEU A 23 17.35 8.22 -2.73
N GLN A 24 17.21 6.88 -2.77
CA GLN A 24 18.26 5.97 -3.25
C GLN A 24 18.61 6.22 -4.72
N LYS A 25 17.63 6.64 -5.53
CA LYS A 25 17.84 7.06 -6.93
C LYS A 25 18.29 8.52 -7.07
N GLN A 26 18.60 9.19 -5.97
CA GLN A 26 19.04 10.61 -5.95
C GLN A 26 18.00 11.58 -6.58
N ALA A 27 16.71 11.20 -6.56
CA ALA A 27 15.65 12.07 -7.02
C ALA A 27 15.41 13.22 -6.02
N ARG A 28 14.99 14.38 -6.52
CA ARG A 28 14.50 15.47 -5.66
C ARG A 28 13.09 15.13 -5.22
N VAL A 29 12.88 15.00 -3.91
CA VAL A 29 11.60 14.60 -3.33
C VAL A 29 11.03 15.73 -2.49
N ARG A 30 9.79 16.11 -2.78
CA ARG A 30 8.95 16.91 -1.89
C ARG A 30 7.87 16.02 -1.30
N VAL A 31 7.63 16.12 0.00
CA VAL A 31 6.59 15.37 0.69
C VAL A 31 5.49 16.31 1.17
N LEU A 32 4.22 15.94 0.92
CA LEU A 32 3.07 16.61 1.54
C LEU A 32 2.72 15.88 2.84
N THR A 33 2.70 16.60 3.94
CA THR A 33 2.35 16.07 5.26
C THR A 33 1.58 17.09 6.09
N ARG A 34 0.69 16.59 6.96
CA ARG A 34 -0.03 17.42 7.95
C ARG A 34 0.85 17.78 9.16
N ARG A 35 1.93 17.06 9.38
CA ARG A 35 2.82 17.21 10.52
C ARG A 35 4.27 17.20 10.03
N ARG A 36 4.85 18.38 9.97
CA ARG A 36 6.23 18.58 9.53
C ARG A 36 7.24 17.75 10.33
N GLU A 37 7.00 17.65 11.63
CA GLU A 37 7.88 16.91 12.54
C GLU A 37 7.99 15.41 12.21
N ASP A 38 6.91 14.78 11.74
CA ASP A 38 6.95 13.36 11.36
C ASP A 38 7.84 13.15 10.13
N ALA A 39 7.79 14.05 9.17
CA ALA A 39 8.65 13.99 7.99
C ALA A 39 10.12 14.26 8.37
N LEU A 40 10.37 15.23 9.24
CA LEU A 40 11.73 15.52 9.75
C LEU A 40 12.34 14.33 10.49
N LYS A 41 11.56 13.62 11.32
CA LYS A 41 12.02 12.40 12.00
C LYS A 41 12.40 11.29 11.03
N LEU A 42 11.66 11.15 9.91
CA LEU A 42 11.89 10.09 8.93
C LEU A 42 13.07 10.39 7.99
N TRP A 43 13.21 11.64 7.54
CA TRP A 43 14.12 11.96 6.45
C TRP A 43 15.07 13.14 6.71
N GLY A 44 14.85 13.93 7.76
CA GLY A 44 15.64 15.13 8.03
C GLY A 44 15.53 16.14 6.89
N ASP A 45 16.67 16.62 6.44
CA ASP A 45 16.85 17.58 5.33
C ASP A 45 16.97 16.92 3.94
N ARG A 46 16.81 15.58 3.86
CA ARG A 46 16.91 14.85 2.58
C ARG A 46 15.71 15.06 1.67
N VAL A 47 14.61 15.62 2.17
CA VAL A 47 13.39 15.92 1.42
C VAL A 47 12.97 17.36 1.63
N ASP A 48 12.33 17.96 0.63
CA ASP A 48 11.60 19.21 0.80
C ASP A 48 10.25 18.91 1.44
N ILE A 49 9.85 19.64 2.49
CA ILE A 49 8.64 19.37 3.25
C ILE A 49 7.63 20.50 3.02
N ALA A 50 6.56 20.17 2.33
CA ALA A 50 5.34 20.98 2.24
C ALA A 50 4.37 20.57 3.36
N GLU A 51 4.10 21.47 4.27
CA GLU A 51 3.08 21.24 5.30
C GLU A 51 1.71 21.63 4.75
N GLY A 52 0.73 20.73 4.88
CA GLY A 52 -0.59 20.94 4.35
C GLY A 52 -1.46 19.69 4.38
N ASN A 53 -2.67 19.83 3.88
CA ASN A 53 -3.64 18.74 3.81
C ASN A 53 -4.50 18.84 2.53
N PHE A 54 -5.25 17.79 2.23
CA PHE A 54 -6.04 17.70 1.01
C PHE A 54 -7.24 18.68 0.97
N SER A 55 -7.74 19.13 2.12
CA SER A 55 -8.87 20.07 2.20
C SER A 55 -8.46 21.54 2.16
N ASP A 56 -7.16 21.84 2.08
CA ASP A 56 -6.62 23.19 1.96
C ASP A 56 -6.01 23.44 0.58
N PRO A 57 -6.73 24.08 -0.36
CA PRO A 57 -6.24 24.37 -1.71
C PRO A 57 -4.99 25.23 -1.74
N ALA A 58 -4.79 26.12 -0.76
CA ALA A 58 -3.60 26.96 -0.70
C ALA A 58 -2.36 26.15 -0.40
N SER A 59 -2.44 25.21 0.54
CA SER A 59 -1.35 24.30 0.87
C SER A 59 -1.03 23.34 -0.29
N LEU A 60 -2.05 22.86 -1.02
CA LEU A 60 -1.84 22.02 -2.20
C LEU A 60 -1.15 22.77 -3.32
N LYS A 61 -1.53 24.03 -3.57
CA LYS A 61 -0.89 24.90 -4.56
C LYS A 61 0.59 25.09 -4.22
N GLU A 62 0.91 25.34 -2.95
CA GLU A 62 2.29 25.48 -2.48
C GLU A 62 3.07 24.19 -2.63
N ALA A 63 2.49 23.06 -2.23
CA ALA A 63 3.11 21.75 -2.36
C ALA A 63 3.41 21.36 -3.82
N ALA A 64 2.52 21.70 -4.75
CA ALA A 64 2.67 21.40 -6.18
C ALA A 64 3.63 22.34 -6.90
N ARG A 65 3.95 23.52 -6.36
CA ARG A 65 4.76 24.54 -7.04
C ARG A 65 6.14 24.00 -7.43
N GLY A 66 6.47 24.01 -8.72
CA GLY A 66 7.76 23.58 -9.24
C GLY A 66 8.01 22.07 -9.11
N THR A 67 6.97 21.28 -8.97
CA THR A 67 7.06 19.82 -9.05
C THR A 67 6.77 19.36 -10.47
N ASP A 68 7.55 18.39 -10.94
CA ASP A 68 7.45 17.85 -12.29
C ASP A 68 6.57 16.61 -12.36
N ARG A 69 6.59 15.80 -11.30
CA ARG A 69 5.87 14.51 -11.22
C ARG A 69 5.23 14.36 -9.84
N VAL A 70 4.14 13.62 -9.79
CA VAL A 70 3.36 13.46 -8.55
C VAL A 70 3.09 11.97 -8.30
N PHE A 71 3.40 11.50 -7.09
CA PHE A 71 2.88 10.27 -6.54
C PHE A 71 1.63 10.57 -5.73
N LEU A 72 0.48 10.11 -6.22
CA LEU A 72 -0.83 10.40 -5.65
C LEU A 72 -1.35 9.22 -4.83
N LEU A 73 -1.32 9.38 -3.52
CA LEU A 73 -1.84 8.45 -2.52
C LEU A 73 -2.56 9.22 -1.43
N SER A 74 -3.79 8.83 -1.09
CA SER A 74 -4.56 9.35 0.03
C SER A 74 -5.11 8.22 0.91
N PRO A 75 -5.53 8.48 2.14
CA PRO A 75 -6.32 7.52 2.91
C PRO A 75 -7.62 7.16 2.19
N ILE A 76 -8.16 5.98 2.49
CA ILE A 76 -9.55 5.63 2.16
C ILE A 76 -10.45 6.38 3.13
N GLY A 77 -11.44 7.11 2.62
CA GLY A 77 -12.38 7.90 3.41
C GLY A 77 -13.45 8.51 2.51
N GLU A 78 -14.45 9.15 3.11
CA GLU A 78 -15.56 9.81 2.39
C GLU A 78 -15.09 10.88 1.39
N THR A 79 -13.97 11.52 1.69
CA THR A 79 -13.40 12.62 0.87
C THR A 79 -12.41 12.13 -0.18
N LEU A 80 -12.13 10.82 -0.29
CA LEU A 80 -11.08 10.29 -1.16
C LEU A 80 -11.11 10.88 -2.58
N ALA A 81 -12.30 10.89 -3.21
CA ALA A 81 -12.41 11.38 -4.58
C ALA A 81 -12.14 12.89 -4.68
N ALA A 82 -12.69 13.67 -3.76
CA ALA A 82 -12.47 15.12 -3.70
C ALA A 82 -11.01 15.46 -3.42
N ASP A 83 -10.40 14.79 -2.43
CA ASP A 83 -9.01 14.98 -2.03
C ASP A 83 -8.03 14.70 -3.18
N GLN A 84 -8.22 13.58 -3.87
CA GLN A 84 -7.35 13.23 -4.98
C GLN A 84 -7.52 14.16 -6.19
N LYS A 85 -8.74 14.58 -6.50
CA LYS A 85 -9.00 15.57 -7.56
C LYS A 85 -8.36 16.91 -7.24
N ALA A 86 -8.43 17.38 -5.98
CA ALA A 86 -7.78 18.63 -5.57
C ALA A 86 -6.26 18.59 -5.78
N VAL A 87 -5.61 17.45 -5.50
CA VAL A 87 -4.17 17.27 -5.79
C VAL A 87 -3.92 17.27 -7.30
N ILE A 88 -4.76 16.61 -8.10
CA ILE A 88 -4.65 16.60 -9.56
C ILE A 88 -4.73 18.02 -10.09
N ASP A 89 -5.72 18.81 -9.66
CA ASP A 89 -5.92 20.20 -10.10
C ASP A 89 -4.74 21.10 -9.73
N ALA A 90 -4.25 21.01 -8.49
CA ALA A 90 -3.08 21.75 -8.04
C ALA A 90 -1.82 21.37 -8.85
N SER A 91 -1.68 20.10 -9.19
CA SER A 91 -0.55 19.60 -9.99
C SER A 91 -0.59 20.11 -11.43
N LEU A 92 -1.78 20.08 -12.04
CA LEU A 92 -2.01 20.64 -13.39
C LEU A 92 -1.72 22.13 -13.43
N ALA A 93 -2.25 22.89 -12.46
CA ALA A 93 -2.02 24.33 -12.36
C ALA A 93 -0.55 24.69 -12.15
N ALA A 94 0.23 23.81 -11.53
CA ALA A 94 1.67 23.94 -11.34
C ALA A 94 2.50 23.51 -12.55
N GLY A 95 1.89 22.93 -13.58
CA GLY A 95 2.57 22.46 -14.80
C GLY A 95 3.25 21.09 -14.63
N ALA A 96 2.79 20.27 -13.69
CA ALA A 96 3.30 18.91 -13.55
C ALA A 96 3.10 18.12 -14.87
N SER A 97 4.09 17.32 -15.23
CA SER A 97 4.09 16.55 -16.48
C SER A 97 3.54 15.13 -16.34
N ARG A 98 3.48 14.60 -15.10
CA ARG A 98 3.05 13.22 -14.85
C ARG A 98 2.47 13.00 -13.48
N ILE A 99 1.45 12.13 -13.40
CA ILE A 99 0.88 11.63 -12.14
C ILE A 99 0.94 10.10 -12.12
N VAL A 100 1.45 9.53 -11.03
CA VAL A 100 1.36 8.10 -10.71
C VAL A 100 0.40 7.95 -9.54
N LYS A 101 -0.76 7.34 -9.79
CA LYS A 101 -1.86 7.22 -8.82
C LYS A 101 -1.93 5.81 -8.26
N ILE A 102 -2.01 5.68 -6.94
CA ILE A 102 -2.48 4.45 -6.31
C ILE A 102 -4.01 4.46 -6.32
N SER A 103 -4.58 3.40 -6.88
CA SER A 103 -6.02 3.20 -7.03
C SER A 103 -6.53 2.02 -6.18
N GLY A 104 -7.81 1.72 -6.28
CA GLY A 104 -8.39 0.49 -5.74
C GLY A 104 -7.92 -0.74 -6.51
N SER A 105 -8.15 -1.92 -5.92
CA SER A 105 -7.92 -3.18 -6.62
C SER A 105 -8.82 -3.27 -7.86
N ASP A 106 -8.34 -3.92 -8.91
CA ASP A 106 -9.02 -4.00 -10.21
C ASP A 106 -10.48 -4.46 -10.06
N TRP A 107 -10.67 -5.55 -9.34
CA TRP A 107 -12.00 -6.11 -9.08
C TRP A 107 -12.90 -5.19 -8.21
N THR A 108 -12.38 -4.25 -7.41
CA THR A 108 -13.22 -3.23 -6.73
C THR A 108 -13.68 -2.15 -7.71
N ILE A 109 -12.85 -1.78 -8.67
CA ILE A 109 -13.18 -0.83 -9.74
C ILE A 109 -14.25 -1.43 -10.66
N GLU A 110 -14.07 -2.68 -11.10
CA GLU A 110 -15.04 -3.39 -11.95
C GLU A 110 -16.40 -3.61 -11.26
N ASN A 111 -16.38 -3.72 -9.93
CA ASN A 111 -17.58 -3.87 -9.09
C ASN A 111 -17.92 -2.60 -8.30
N ALA A 112 -17.73 -1.42 -8.88
CA ALA A 112 -17.93 -0.12 -8.23
C ALA A 112 -19.32 0.05 -7.60
N ALA A 113 -20.36 -0.58 -8.15
CA ALA A 113 -21.71 -0.57 -7.56
C ALA A 113 -21.79 -1.30 -6.21
N ARG A 114 -20.82 -2.14 -5.88
CA ARG A 114 -20.72 -2.94 -4.65
C ARG A 114 -19.54 -2.54 -3.77
N SER A 115 -18.80 -1.50 -4.16
CA SER A 115 -17.59 -1.03 -3.45
C SER A 115 -17.55 0.48 -3.43
N ILE A 116 -17.84 1.08 -2.26
CA ILE A 116 -17.79 2.54 -2.12
C ILE A 116 -16.37 3.08 -2.37
N SER A 117 -15.34 2.36 -1.96
CA SER A 117 -13.95 2.74 -2.25
C SER A 117 -13.61 2.52 -3.73
N GLY A 118 -14.10 1.43 -4.34
CA GLY A 118 -13.95 1.17 -5.77
C GLY A 118 -14.61 2.26 -6.62
N ALA A 119 -15.84 2.67 -6.27
CA ALA A 119 -16.55 3.77 -6.92
C ALA A 119 -15.77 5.09 -6.83
N ALA A 120 -15.27 5.44 -5.65
CA ALA A 120 -14.49 6.66 -5.45
C ALA A 120 -13.19 6.64 -6.27
N HIS A 121 -12.49 5.51 -6.33
CA HIS A 121 -11.29 5.37 -7.15
C HIS A 121 -11.60 5.43 -8.65
N ALA A 122 -12.67 4.76 -9.12
CA ALA A 122 -13.12 4.82 -10.52
C ALA A 122 -13.43 6.26 -10.96
N GLU A 123 -14.09 7.02 -10.10
CA GLU A 123 -14.38 8.45 -10.33
C GLU A 123 -13.11 9.27 -10.53
N VAL A 124 -12.08 9.05 -9.69
CA VAL A 124 -10.80 9.74 -9.82
C VAL A 124 -10.05 9.31 -11.08
N GLU A 125 -10.05 8.02 -11.43
CA GLU A 125 -9.44 7.54 -12.67
C GLU A 125 -10.08 8.19 -13.89
N ALA A 126 -11.41 8.21 -13.94
CA ALA A 126 -12.15 8.87 -15.01
C ALA A 126 -11.88 10.39 -15.06
N TYR A 127 -11.71 11.03 -13.90
CA TYR A 127 -11.31 12.44 -13.83
C TYR A 127 -9.90 12.64 -14.39
N LEU A 128 -8.93 11.88 -13.94
CA LEU A 128 -7.53 11.96 -14.35
C LEU A 128 -7.38 11.74 -15.86
N ALA A 129 -8.09 10.76 -16.42
CA ALA A 129 -8.07 10.49 -17.88
C ALA A 129 -8.56 11.69 -18.70
N ARG A 130 -9.53 12.47 -18.21
CA ARG A 130 -10.05 13.66 -18.92
C ARG A 130 -9.10 14.86 -18.89
N THR A 131 -8.13 14.87 -17.99
CA THR A 131 -7.18 16.01 -17.89
C THR A 131 -6.16 16.05 -19.01
N GLY A 132 -5.92 14.94 -19.69
CA GLY A 132 -4.89 14.81 -20.72
C GLY A 132 -3.46 14.75 -20.19
N ILE A 133 -3.22 14.86 -18.87
CA ILE A 133 -1.89 14.70 -18.28
C ILE A 133 -1.40 13.27 -18.45
N ALA A 134 -0.10 13.09 -18.73
CA ALA A 134 0.50 11.76 -18.73
C ALA A 134 0.36 11.12 -17.33
N HIS A 135 -0.20 9.93 -17.27
CA HIS A 135 -0.44 9.28 -15.99
C HIS A 135 -0.29 7.77 -16.04
N THR A 136 -0.02 7.18 -14.89
CA THR A 136 -0.03 5.74 -14.65
C THR A 136 -0.91 5.46 -13.44
N VAL A 137 -1.88 4.56 -13.60
CA VAL A 137 -2.74 4.09 -12.51
C VAL A 137 -2.25 2.74 -12.03
N LEU A 138 -1.98 2.61 -10.75
CA LEU A 138 -1.59 1.36 -10.11
C LEU A 138 -2.80 0.82 -9.35
N ARG A 139 -3.26 -0.40 -9.70
CA ARG A 139 -4.36 -1.12 -9.07
C ARG A 139 -3.81 -2.32 -8.28
N PRO A 140 -3.27 -2.09 -7.08
CA PRO A 140 -2.74 -3.18 -6.28
C PRO A 140 -3.87 -4.03 -5.70
N ASN A 141 -3.68 -5.35 -5.68
CA ASN A 141 -4.56 -6.28 -4.99
C ASN A 141 -4.40 -6.14 -3.45
N ALA A 142 -4.93 -7.06 -2.67
CA ALA A 142 -4.87 -6.99 -1.20
C ALA A 142 -3.42 -6.91 -0.69
N TRP A 143 -3.10 -5.83 0.03
CA TRP A 143 -1.72 -5.60 0.51
C TRP A 143 -1.39 -6.50 1.70
N MET A 144 -0.28 -7.24 1.64
CA MET A 144 0.20 -8.08 2.75
C MET A 144 0.29 -7.29 4.06
N GLN A 145 0.80 -6.06 4.03
CA GLN A 145 0.97 -5.18 5.19
C GLN A 145 -0.33 -4.68 5.82
N VAL A 146 -1.47 -4.99 5.22
CA VAL A 146 -2.81 -4.67 5.74
C VAL A 146 -3.60 -5.94 5.98
N ALA A 147 -3.70 -6.80 4.96
CA ALA A 147 -4.55 -7.97 4.97
C ALA A 147 -4.02 -9.11 5.86
N LEU A 148 -2.69 -9.26 5.96
CA LEU A 148 -2.04 -10.33 6.72
C LEU A 148 -1.57 -9.89 8.13
N GLU A 149 -1.68 -8.61 8.53
CA GLU A 149 -1.32 -8.21 9.90
C GLU A 149 -2.15 -8.93 10.97
N PRO A 150 -3.46 -9.15 10.84
CA PRO A 150 -4.21 -9.95 11.80
C PRO A 150 -3.78 -11.43 11.84
N VAL A 151 -3.34 -11.97 10.70
CA VAL A 151 -2.76 -13.33 10.63
C VAL A 151 -1.45 -13.37 11.41
N VAL A 152 -0.56 -12.40 11.19
CA VAL A 152 0.72 -12.30 11.92
C VAL A 152 0.48 -12.15 13.42
N ALA A 153 -0.48 -11.33 13.83
CA ALA A 153 -0.83 -11.15 15.24
C ALA A 153 -1.32 -12.46 15.89
N ALA A 154 -2.26 -13.15 15.24
CA ALA A 154 -2.77 -14.44 15.72
C ALA A 154 -1.65 -15.49 15.85
N LEU A 155 -0.81 -15.64 14.82
CA LEU A 155 0.30 -16.59 14.81
C LEU A 155 1.33 -16.31 15.92
N ARG A 156 1.61 -15.04 16.22
CA ARG A 156 2.49 -14.63 17.32
C ARG A 156 1.92 -14.97 18.70
N ASN A 157 0.60 -14.93 18.84
CA ASN A 157 -0.11 -15.34 20.06
C ASN A 157 -0.26 -16.86 20.19
N GLY A 158 0.28 -17.64 19.25
CA GLY A 158 0.12 -19.09 19.24
C GLY A 158 -1.22 -19.58 18.69
N GLU A 159 -2.04 -18.69 18.15
CA GLU A 159 -3.37 -18.95 17.60
C GLU A 159 -3.31 -19.45 16.15
N ASP A 160 -4.46 -19.90 15.64
CA ASP A 160 -4.66 -20.30 14.26
C ASP A 160 -4.89 -19.08 13.34
N VAL A 161 -4.77 -19.29 12.00
CA VAL A 161 -5.05 -18.27 10.99
C VAL A 161 -6.54 -17.91 11.04
N PRO A 162 -6.92 -16.63 11.24
CA PRO A 162 -8.32 -16.21 11.22
C PRO A 162 -8.93 -16.33 9.82
N ALA A 163 -10.09 -16.99 9.70
CA ALA A 163 -10.84 -17.16 8.45
C ALA A 163 -11.53 -15.85 8.04
N ARG A 164 -10.77 -14.88 7.54
CA ARG A 164 -11.30 -13.56 7.17
C ARG A 164 -12.05 -13.53 5.83
N PHE A 165 -11.69 -14.42 4.91
CA PHE A 165 -12.18 -14.44 3.54
C PHE A 165 -12.81 -15.78 3.14
N GLY A 166 -13.28 -16.54 4.12
CA GLY A 166 -13.84 -17.86 3.90
C GLY A 166 -12.83 -18.80 3.23
N HIS A 167 -13.24 -19.42 2.13
CA HIS A 167 -12.39 -20.32 1.34
C HIS A 167 -11.79 -19.64 0.09
N ALA A 168 -12.02 -18.34 -0.10
CA ALA A 168 -11.55 -17.64 -1.28
C ALA A 168 -10.01 -17.53 -1.28
N ALA A 169 -9.43 -17.69 -2.47
CA ALA A 169 -8.03 -17.42 -2.69
C ALA A 169 -7.79 -15.93 -2.99
N VAL A 170 -6.67 -15.40 -2.52
CA VAL A 170 -6.29 -14.00 -2.71
C VAL A 170 -4.84 -13.92 -3.19
N SER A 171 -4.59 -13.17 -4.26
CA SER A 171 -3.23 -12.88 -4.72
C SER A 171 -2.69 -11.63 -3.99
N PHE A 172 -2.19 -11.84 -2.77
CA PHE A 172 -1.67 -10.76 -1.93
C PHE A 172 -0.43 -10.11 -2.54
N ILE A 173 -0.37 -8.78 -2.53
CA ILE A 173 0.78 -8.01 -3.03
C ILE A 173 1.57 -7.39 -1.88
N ASP A 174 2.90 -7.44 -1.96
CA ASP A 174 3.76 -6.76 -1.00
C ASP A 174 3.85 -5.25 -1.31
N ALA A 175 3.77 -4.40 -0.29
CA ALA A 175 3.89 -2.95 -0.44
C ALA A 175 5.27 -2.53 -0.99
N ASP A 176 6.29 -3.34 -0.82
CA ASP A 176 7.60 -3.10 -1.41
C ASP A 176 7.59 -3.30 -2.93
N ASP A 177 6.80 -4.26 -3.46
CA ASP A 177 6.61 -4.44 -4.89
C ASP A 177 5.80 -3.29 -5.50
N ILE A 178 4.75 -2.83 -4.80
CA ILE A 178 4.00 -1.65 -5.23
C ILE A 178 4.92 -0.42 -5.30
N ALA A 179 5.79 -0.23 -4.30
CA ALA A 179 6.73 0.88 -4.26
C ALA A 179 7.77 0.81 -5.40
N ASP A 180 8.26 -0.39 -5.72
CA ASP A 180 9.22 -0.59 -6.81
C ASP A 180 8.60 -0.20 -8.17
N VAL A 181 7.35 -0.63 -8.44
CA VAL A 181 6.62 -0.24 -9.66
C VAL A 181 6.29 1.25 -9.67
N ALA A 182 5.85 1.82 -8.54
CA ALA A 182 5.55 3.25 -8.43
C ALA A 182 6.79 4.11 -8.74
N VAL A 183 7.93 3.74 -8.19
CA VAL A 183 9.20 4.45 -8.43
C VAL A 183 9.65 4.28 -9.88
N HIS A 184 9.50 3.08 -10.48
CA HIS A 184 9.77 2.88 -11.89
C HIS A 184 8.89 3.82 -12.74
N ALA A 185 7.57 3.84 -12.52
CA ALA A 185 6.65 4.72 -13.25
C ALA A 185 6.95 6.22 -13.05
N LEU A 186 7.40 6.61 -11.84
CA LEU A 186 7.80 7.99 -11.55
C LEU A 186 9.13 8.39 -12.19
N THR A 187 10.05 7.45 -12.43
CA THR A 187 11.40 7.77 -12.92
C THR A 187 11.62 7.41 -14.40
N ALA A 188 10.76 6.60 -15.00
CA ALA A 188 10.82 6.26 -16.43
C ALA A 188 10.72 7.51 -17.33
N ASP A 189 11.23 7.41 -18.55
CA ASP A 189 11.17 8.50 -19.52
C ASP A 189 9.75 8.74 -20.03
N ALA A 190 9.00 7.66 -20.32
CA ALA A 190 7.60 7.70 -20.70
C ALA A 190 6.68 7.22 -19.57
N ALA A 191 5.42 7.68 -19.56
CA ALA A 191 4.40 7.10 -18.67
C ALA A 191 4.08 5.67 -19.11
N LEU A 192 3.90 4.78 -18.13
CA LEU A 192 3.42 3.43 -18.41
C LEU A 192 1.92 3.49 -18.77
N ALA A 193 1.55 2.86 -19.86
CA ALA A 193 0.18 2.92 -20.38
C ALA A 193 -0.78 2.04 -19.59
N GLY A 194 -2.04 2.51 -19.51
CA GLY A 194 -3.17 1.79 -18.91
C GLY A 194 -3.12 1.67 -17.39
N PRO A 195 -4.17 1.09 -16.78
CA PRO A 195 -4.10 0.67 -15.39
C PRO A 195 -3.22 -0.58 -15.28
N LEU A 196 -2.31 -0.56 -14.31
CA LEU A 196 -1.42 -1.67 -14.00
C LEU A 196 -1.98 -2.44 -12.81
N VAL A 197 -2.46 -3.64 -13.05
CA VAL A 197 -2.93 -4.54 -11.98
C VAL A 197 -1.73 -5.21 -11.33
N LEU A 198 -1.55 -4.97 -10.03
CA LEU A 198 -0.40 -5.45 -9.27
C LEU A 198 -0.83 -6.56 -8.31
N THR A 199 -0.27 -7.76 -8.49
CA THR A 199 -0.58 -8.93 -7.66
C THR A 199 0.71 -9.58 -7.17
N GLY A 200 0.60 -10.44 -6.14
CA GLY A 200 1.64 -11.43 -5.86
C GLY A 200 1.69 -12.50 -6.93
N GLY A 201 2.67 -13.40 -6.82
CA GLY A 201 2.90 -14.49 -7.80
C GLY A 201 1.97 -15.68 -7.65
N GLU A 202 1.11 -15.70 -6.62
CA GLU A 202 0.21 -16.81 -6.30
C GLU A 202 -1.04 -16.31 -5.60
N ALA A 203 -2.17 -17.01 -5.79
CA ALA A 203 -3.39 -16.78 -5.05
C ALA A 203 -3.53 -17.85 -3.96
N LEU A 204 -3.65 -17.42 -2.70
CA LEU A 204 -3.63 -18.31 -1.53
C LEU A 204 -4.93 -18.21 -0.74
N THR A 205 -5.45 -19.37 -0.33
CA THR A 205 -6.53 -19.53 0.64
C THR A 205 -6.01 -19.41 2.07
N GLY A 206 -6.89 -19.22 3.04
CA GLY A 206 -6.53 -19.26 4.47
C GLY A 206 -5.85 -20.58 4.89
N LEU A 207 -6.28 -21.71 4.29
CA LEU A 207 -5.70 -23.03 4.57
C LEU A 207 -4.24 -23.13 4.04
N GLU A 208 -3.97 -22.59 2.87
CA GLU A 208 -2.60 -22.56 2.31
C GLU A 208 -1.69 -21.66 3.12
N ILE A 209 -2.19 -20.50 3.58
CA ILE A 209 -1.48 -19.63 4.52
C ILE A 209 -1.18 -20.36 5.83
N ALA A 210 -2.15 -21.12 6.37
CA ALA A 210 -1.95 -21.94 7.58
C ALA A 210 -0.87 -23.02 7.39
N ARG A 211 -0.83 -23.68 6.22
CA ARG A 211 0.23 -24.64 5.87
C ARG A 211 1.60 -23.97 5.77
N ILE A 212 1.69 -22.79 5.19
CA ILE A 212 2.93 -22.00 5.14
C ILE A 212 3.38 -21.64 6.57
N ALA A 213 2.46 -21.15 7.41
CA ALA A 213 2.74 -20.79 8.80
C ALA A 213 3.21 -22.01 9.62
N ALA A 214 2.58 -23.18 9.44
CA ALA A 214 2.96 -24.41 10.11
C ALA A 214 4.42 -24.82 9.80
N ARG A 215 4.85 -24.67 8.54
CA ARG A 215 6.24 -24.94 8.15
C ARG A 215 7.22 -23.94 8.78
N ILE A 216 6.85 -22.65 8.85
CA ILE A 216 7.71 -21.62 9.44
C ILE A 216 7.85 -21.80 10.95
N LEU A 217 6.74 -22.12 11.63
CA LEU A 217 6.67 -22.20 13.08
C LEU A 217 7.01 -23.58 13.65
N HIS A 218 7.20 -24.60 12.79
CA HIS A 218 7.45 -25.98 13.17
C HIS A 218 6.39 -26.55 14.16
N ARG A 219 5.12 -26.12 14.00
CA ARG A 219 3.98 -26.60 14.77
C ARG A 219 2.72 -26.68 13.89
N PRO A 220 1.70 -27.49 14.28
CA PRO A 220 0.42 -27.44 13.60
C PRO A 220 -0.19 -26.03 13.67
N VAL A 221 -0.78 -25.58 12.56
CA VAL A 221 -1.55 -24.35 12.45
C VAL A 221 -2.78 -24.65 11.62
N GLY A 222 -3.95 -24.36 12.17
CA GLY A 222 -5.24 -24.51 11.50
C GLY A 222 -5.79 -23.16 11.01
N VAL A 223 -7.09 -23.18 10.65
CA VAL A 223 -7.86 -21.98 10.32
C VAL A 223 -8.97 -21.83 11.35
N SER A 224 -9.02 -20.70 12.04
CA SER A 224 -10.04 -20.40 13.05
C SER A 224 -11.24 -19.69 12.43
N HIS A 225 -12.43 -20.25 12.59
CA HIS A 225 -13.69 -19.66 12.11
C HIS A 225 -14.36 -18.73 13.14
N ASN A 226 -13.78 -18.57 14.34
CA ASN A 226 -14.32 -17.76 15.43
C ASN A 226 -13.92 -16.27 15.40
N ALA A 227 -13.28 -15.81 14.33
CA ALA A 227 -12.87 -14.42 14.23
C ALA A 227 -14.07 -13.50 13.96
N ALA A 228 -14.69 -12.99 15.02
CA ALA A 228 -15.58 -11.84 14.89
C ALA A 228 -14.79 -10.67 14.30
N SER A 229 -15.30 -10.07 13.22
CA SER A 229 -14.74 -8.80 12.69
C SER A 229 -15.06 -7.68 13.68
N VAL A 230 -14.25 -7.55 14.72
CA VAL A 230 -14.33 -6.40 15.61
C VAL A 230 -13.44 -5.32 14.99
N PHE A 231 -14.08 -4.27 14.48
CA PHE A 231 -13.33 -3.09 14.01
C PHE A 231 -12.75 -2.34 15.20
N PRO A 232 -11.50 -1.88 15.14
CA PRO A 232 -10.94 -1.01 16.15
C PRO A 232 -11.80 0.25 16.33
N PRO A 233 -11.93 0.80 17.57
CA PRO A 233 -12.82 1.95 17.85
C PRO A 233 -12.54 3.22 17.03
N HIS A 234 -11.33 3.35 16.48
CA HIS A 234 -10.92 4.50 15.67
C HIS A 234 -11.30 4.38 14.18
N ILE A 235 -11.89 3.25 13.76
CA ILE A 235 -12.33 3.05 12.37
C ILE A 235 -13.71 3.64 12.20
N GLY A 236 -13.85 4.63 11.32
CA GLY A 236 -15.11 5.32 11.03
C GLY A 236 -16.11 4.43 10.27
N ALA A 237 -17.37 4.87 10.22
CA ALA A 237 -18.44 4.10 9.57
C ALA A 237 -18.19 3.86 8.07
N PHE A 238 -17.61 4.85 7.38
CA PHE A 238 -17.25 4.71 5.97
C PHE A 238 -16.18 3.63 5.75
N GLU A 239 -15.12 3.66 6.52
CA GLU A 239 -14.03 2.70 6.44
C GLU A 239 -14.50 1.29 6.81
N GLN A 240 -15.35 1.15 7.84
CA GLN A 240 -15.96 -0.14 8.21
C GLN A 240 -16.76 -0.71 7.05
N LYS A 241 -17.59 0.13 6.39
CA LYS A 241 -18.35 -0.27 5.23
C LYS A 241 -17.44 -0.67 4.07
N ALA A 242 -16.44 0.15 3.74
CA ALA A 242 -15.46 -0.14 2.68
C ALA A 242 -14.73 -1.46 2.92
N ILE A 243 -14.29 -1.73 4.17
CA ILE A 243 -13.62 -2.99 4.53
C ILE A 243 -14.58 -4.18 4.43
N SER A 244 -15.84 -4.01 4.84
CA SER A 244 -16.86 -5.07 4.77
C SER A 244 -17.18 -5.44 3.32
N GLU A 245 -17.39 -4.44 2.45
CA GLU A 245 -17.62 -4.64 1.01
C GLU A 245 -16.42 -5.29 0.32
N PHE A 246 -15.20 -4.86 0.68
CA PHE A 246 -13.96 -5.47 0.21
C PHE A 246 -13.87 -6.95 0.61
N GLY A 247 -14.21 -7.28 1.86
CA GLY A 247 -14.26 -8.66 2.34
C GLY A 247 -15.30 -9.52 1.62
N GLN A 248 -16.48 -8.97 1.31
CA GLN A 248 -17.53 -9.66 0.55
C GLN A 248 -17.07 -9.99 -0.88
N LEU A 249 -16.48 -9.02 -1.59
CA LEU A 249 -15.97 -9.23 -2.94
C LEU A 249 -14.82 -10.26 -2.97
N ILE A 250 -13.95 -10.27 -1.95
CA ILE A 250 -12.95 -11.34 -1.80
C ILE A 250 -13.66 -12.69 -1.58
N GLY A 251 -14.65 -12.75 -0.69
CA GLY A 251 -15.44 -13.97 -0.43
C GLY A 251 -16.10 -14.55 -1.68
N ASP A 252 -16.49 -13.69 -2.62
CA ASP A 252 -17.01 -14.06 -3.95
C ASP A 252 -15.90 -14.56 -4.91
N GLY A 253 -14.63 -14.60 -4.49
CA GLY A 253 -13.52 -15.13 -5.27
C GLY A 253 -12.88 -14.13 -6.25
N LEU A 254 -13.23 -12.85 -6.21
CA LEU A 254 -12.80 -11.86 -7.21
C LEU A 254 -11.33 -11.44 -7.08
N ALA A 255 -10.68 -11.74 -5.93
CA ALA A 255 -9.30 -11.33 -5.65
C ALA A 255 -8.23 -12.38 -6.02
N ALA A 256 -8.60 -13.43 -6.74
CA ALA A 256 -7.70 -14.55 -7.04
C ALA A 256 -6.84 -14.36 -8.30
N SER A 257 -7.12 -13.37 -9.14
CA SER A 257 -6.35 -13.14 -10.37
C SER A 257 -4.88 -12.87 -10.08
N VAL A 258 -3.98 -13.49 -10.85
CA VAL A 258 -2.53 -13.30 -10.80
C VAL A 258 -2.07 -12.68 -12.11
N THR A 259 -1.24 -11.65 -12.04
CA THR A 259 -0.63 -10.98 -13.20
C THR A 259 0.89 -11.07 -13.13
N ASP A 260 1.55 -10.93 -14.28
CA ASP A 260 3.00 -10.87 -14.42
C ASP A 260 3.56 -9.42 -14.37
N THR A 261 2.72 -8.45 -14.05
CA THR A 261 3.06 -7.02 -14.11
C THR A 261 4.30 -6.68 -13.29
N ILE A 262 4.47 -7.28 -12.10
CA ILE A 262 5.65 -7.04 -11.25
C ILE A 262 6.92 -7.52 -11.96
N ASP A 263 6.90 -8.74 -12.48
CA ASP A 263 8.05 -9.31 -13.19
C ASP A 263 8.38 -8.52 -14.46
N HIS A 264 7.36 -8.20 -15.25
CA HIS A 264 7.52 -7.44 -16.49
C HIS A 264 8.15 -6.04 -16.26
N ILE A 265 7.76 -5.34 -15.20
CA ILE A 265 8.25 -3.99 -14.94
C ILE A 265 9.57 -3.98 -14.18
N THR A 266 9.75 -4.89 -13.23
CA THR A 266 10.89 -4.87 -12.31
C THR A 266 12.00 -5.85 -12.67
N GLY A 267 11.72 -6.81 -13.57
CA GLY A 267 12.65 -7.90 -13.94
C GLY A 267 12.85 -8.92 -12.83
N ARG A 268 11.95 -8.99 -11.86
CA ARG A 268 12.01 -9.95 -10.74
C ARG A 268 10.62 -10.44 -10.35
N GLN A 269 10.57 -11.65 -9.82
CA GLN A 269 9.33 -12.19 -9.28
C GLN A 269 8.82 -11.37 -8.09
N PRO A 270 7.47 -11.24 -7.90
CA PRO A 270 6.91 -10.58 -6.75
C PRO A 270 7.28 -11.29 -5.45
N ARG A 271 7.36 -10.55 -4.35
CA ARG A 271 7.62 -11.10 -3.02
C ARG A 271 6.50 -12.04 -2.61
N SER A 272 6.86 -13.18 -2.00
CA SER A 272 5.90 -14.22 -1.60
C SER A 272 5.32 -13.97 -0.21
N VAL A 273 4.12 -14.51 0.03
CA VAL A 273 3.49 -14.55 1.36
C VAL A 273 4.37 -15.32 2.35
N GLU A 274 5.04 -16.40 1.91
CA GLU A 274 5.97 -17.14 2.78
C GLU A 274 7.12 -16.24 3.25
N GLY A 275 7.76 -15.51 2.33
CA GLY A 275 8.83 -14.57 2.66
C GLY A 275 8.36 -13.47 3.63
N TYR A 276 7.18 -12.91 3.40
CA TYR A 276 6.57 -11.93 4.28
C TYR A 276 6.32 -12.48 5.68
N LEU A 277 5.66 -13.64 5.80
CA LEU A 277 5.38 -14.25 7.11
C LEU A 277 6.68 -14.61 7.84
N ARG A 278 7.66 -15.19 7.15
CA ARG A 278 8.97 -15.54 7.74
C ARG A 278 9.64 -14.31 8.35
N ALA A 279 9.73 -13.22 7.62
CA ALA A 279 10.32 -11.97 8.11
C ALA A 279 9.54 -11.37 9.31
N ARG A 280 8.20 -11.42 9.25
CA ARG A 280 7.35 -10.85 10.30
C ARG A 280 7.36 -11.70 11.58
N LEU A 281 7.43 -13.01 11.48
CA LEU A 281 7.44 -13.91 12.63
C LEU A 281 8.84 -13.99 13.28
N ALA A 282 9.92 -13.93 12.50
CA ALA A 282 11.29 -13.89 13.03
C ALA A 282 11.59 -12.62 13.84
N ALA A 283 11.06 -11.46 13.43
CA ALA A 283 11.25 -10.18 14.12
C ALA A 283 10.60 -10.10 15.52
N ALA A 284 9.90 -11.15 15.97
CA ALA A 284 9.23 -11.24 17.26
C ALA A 284 9.84 -12.29 18.19
N ALA A 285 10.86 -13.03 17.75
CA ALA A 285 11.62 -13.87 18.68
C ALA A 285 12.29 -12.92 19.70
N PRO A 286 12.14 -13.14 21.03
CA PRO A 286 12.88 -12.35 22.02
C PRO A 286 14.37 -12.49 21.67
N GLN A 287 15.07 -11.37 21.60
CA GLN A 287 16.53 -11.40 21.59
C GLN A 287 16.92 -12.15 22.87
N GLY A 288 17.46 -13.36 22.71
CA GLY A 288 17.89 -14.17 23.84
C GLY A 288 18.80 -13.32 24.73
N ASP A 289 18.44 -13.21 25.98
CA ASP A 289 19.23 -12.59 27.02
C ASP A 289 20.55 -13.38 27.13
N HIS A 290 21.59 -12.89 26.45
CA HIS A 290 22.95 -13.41 26.57
C HIS A 290 23.60 -12.89 27.87
N SER A 291 22.88 -12.92 29.00
CA SER A 291 23.38 -12.51 30.30
C SER A 291 23.44 -13.63 31.35
N GLU A 292 23.66 -14.90 30.94
CA GLU A 292 23.98 -15.98 31.87
C GLU A 292 25.11 -16.91 31.35
N GLU A 293 26.31 -16.36 31.13
CA GLU A 293 27.54 -17.14 31.12
C GLU A 293 28.72 -16.28 31.55
N GLU A 294 28.73 -15.82 32.79
CA GLU A 294 29.96 -15.41 33.48
C GLU A 294 29.75 -15.38 35.00
N LYS A 295 29.50 -16.51 35.62
CA LYS A 295 29.76 -16.69 37.06
C LYS A 295 29.94 -18.17 37.42
N THR A 296 31.07 -18.75 37.05
CA THR A 296 31.69 -19.80 37.86
C THR A 296 33.17 -19.87 37.44
N TRP A 297 34.01 -19.32 38.29
CA TRP A 297 35.36 -19.68 38.62
C TRP A 297 35.98 -18.54 39.45
N ARG A 298 35.68 -18.56 40.77
CA ARG A 298 36.65 -18.34 41.88
C ARG A 298 36.00 -18.60 43.21
#